data_74604628fa9edd300f5942884d712b57
#
_entry.id   74604628fa9edd300f5942884d712b57
#
_cell.length_a   1.000
_cell.length_b   1.000
_cell.length_c   1.000
_cell.angle_alpha   90.00
_cell.angle_beta   90.00
_cell.angle_gamma   90.00
#
_symmetry.space_group_name_H-M   'P 1'
#
loop_
_entity.id
_entity.type
_entity.pdbx_description
1 polymer ?
#
loop_
_entity_poly.entity_id
_entity_poly.type
_entity_poly.pdbx_seq_one_letter_code
_entity_poly.pdbx_strand_id
1 'polypeptide(L)'
;MKHAAFNVLVLCTGNSARSILAEALFNHLGGGRFKAYSAGSQPSGTVNPVALETLDRHGVPLPEARSKSWDEFAAPGAPHMDFIFTVCASAAGEACPIWPGHPTTAHWGIADPAHVEPLAARREAFETAYRQLARRIGAFVALPLETLSAQEIAAAARRIHEEGEA
;
A
#
# COMPACT_ATOMS: atom_id res chain seq x y z
N MET A 1 -22.16 6.71 16.81
CA MET A 1 -22.08 5.39 16.16
C MET A 1 -20.69 5.17 15.59
N LYS A 2 -20.10 4.05 15.90
CA LYS A 2 -18.74 3.76 15.48
C LYS A 2 -18.76 3.13 14.09
N HIS A 3 -18.12 3.77 13.12
CA HIS A 3 -18.02 3.23 11.79
C HIS A 3 -16.97 2.11 11.74
N ALA A 4 -17.25 1.10 10.92
CA ALA A 4 -16.25 0.07 10.65
C ALA A 4 -15.05 0.70 9.93
N ALA A 5 -13.86 0.20 10.20
CA ALA A 5 -12.66 0.68 9.51
C ALA A 5 -12.73 0.33 8.02
N PHE A 6 -12.17 1.20 7.19
CA PHE A 6 -11.99 0.88 5.77
C PHE A 6 -10.86 -0.13 5.62
N ASN A 7 -11.10 -1.18 4.85
CA ASN A 7 -10.08 -2.17 4.56
C ASN A 7 -9.36 -1.81 3.28
N VAL A 8 -8.03 -1.75 3.34
CA VAL A 8 -7.18 -1.37 2.21
C VAL A 8 -6.21 -2.50 1.92
N LEU A 9 -6.09 -2.88 0.66
CA LEU A 9 -5.10 -3.86 0.21
C LEU A 9 -4.11 -3.16 -0.72
N VAL A 10 -2.83 -3.22 -0.40
CA VAL A 10 -1.77 -2.65 -1.23
C VAL A 10 -1.03 -3.78 -1.93
N LEU A 11 -0.96 -3.72 -3.24
CA LEU A 11 -0.38 -4.77 -4.08
C LEU A 11 0.92 -4.35 -4.72
N CYS A 12 1.88 -5.26 -4.70
CA CYS A 12 3.13 -5.16 -5.43
C CYS A 12 3.49 -6.58 -5.87
N THR A 13 4.45 -6.74 -6.78
CA THR A 13 4.80 -8.08 -7.25
C THR A 13 5.37 -8.96 -6.14
N GLY A 14 6.43 -8.51 -5.48
CA GLY A 14 7.16 -9.32 -4.49
C GLY A 14 6.63 -9.25 -3.08
N ASN A 15 5.82 -8.27 -2.76
CA ASN A 15 5.34 -8.00 -1.40
C ASN A 15 6.49 -8.06 -0.38
N SER A 16 7.56 -7.34 -0.66
CA SER A 16 8.74 -7.32 0.24
C SER A 16 9.17 -5.91 0.62
N ALA A 17 8.89 -4.90 -0.20
CA ALA A 17 9.36 -3.53 0.03
C ALA A 17 8.23 -2.50 -0.05
N ARG A 18 7.86 -2.06 -1.26
CA ARG A 18 6.91 -0.94 -1.45
C ARG A 18 5.55 -1.15 -0.80
N SER A 19 4.95 -2.31 -1.01
CA SER A 19 3.63 -2.61 -0.43
C SER A 19 3.71 -2.78 1.09
N ILE A 20 4.83 -3.25 1.60
CA ILE A 20 5.07 -3.37 3.04
C ILE A 20 5.12 -1.99 3.69
N LEU A 21 5.85 -1.04 3.08
CA LEU A 21 5.88 0.34 3.57
C LEU A 21 4.47 0.95 3.58
N ALA A 22 3.73 0.73 2.50
CA ALA A 22 2.38 1.29 2.37
C ALA A 22 1.41 0.71 3.40
N GLU A 23 1.47 -0.60 3.62
CA GLU A 23 0.62 -1.24 4.64
C GLU A 23 0.85 -0.61 6.01
N ALA A 24 2.11 -0.48 6.40
CA ALA A 24 2.47 0.11 7.68
C ALA A 24 2.00 1.55 7.80
N LEU A 25 2.18 2.33 6.73
CA LEU A 25 1.79 3.74 6.71
C LEU A 25 0.28 3.94 6.78
N PHE A 26 -0.51 3.13 6.06
CA PHE A 26 -1.97 3.21 6.14
C PHE A 26 -2.46 2.93 7.56
N ASN A 27 -1.90 1.90 8.20
CA ASN A 27 -2.28 1.58 9.58
C ASN A 27 -1.85 2.68 10.55
N HIS A 28 -0.68 3.26 10.33
CA HIS A 28 -0.15 4.30 11.21
C HIS A 28 -0.86 5.64 11.03
N LEU A 29 -0.97 6.11 9.78
CA LEU A 29 -1.56 7.42 9.49
C LEU A 29 -3.08 7.39 9.51
N GLY A 30 -3.67 6.24 9.28
CA GLY A 30 -5.12 6.08 9.26
C GLY A 30 -5.79 6.18 10.62
N GLY A 31 -5.03 6.02 11.70
CA GLY A 31 -5.52 6.28 13.05
C GLY A 31 -6.77 5.51 13.46
N GLY A 32 -6.90 4.25 13.09
CA GLY A 32 -8.06 3.43 13.41
C GLY A 32 -9.20 3.50 12.41
N ARG A 33 -9.18 4.45 11.47
CA ARG A 33 -10.16 4.51 10.38
C ARG A 33 -9.86 3.51 9.28
N PHE A 34 -8.64 2.98 9.24
CA PHE A 34 -8.17 2.09 8.18
C PHE A 34 -7.54 0.84 8.78
N LYS A 35 -7.81 -0.27 8.13
CA LYS A 35 -7.10 -1.52 8.39
C LYS A 35 -6.47 -1.94 7.08
N ALA A 36 -5.14 -1.92 7.01
CA ALA A 36 -4.41 -2.14 5.78
C ALA A 36 -3.72 -3.50 5.77
N TYR A 37 -3.66 -4.05 4.58
CA TYR A 37 -3.00 -5.31 4.28
C TYR A 37 -2.14 -5.11 3.05
N SER A 38 -1.19 -6.01 2.81
CA SER A 38 -0.42 -6.00 1.58
C SER A 38 -0.23 -7.42 1.06
N ALA A 39 -0.01 -7.55 -0.24
CA ALA A 39 0.20 -8.85 -0.86
C ALA A 39 0.90 -8.67 -2.20
N GLY A 40 1.34 -9.78 -2.79
CA GLY A 40 1.99 -9.76 -4.09
C GLY A 40 1.50 -10.89 -4.97
N SER A 41 1.67 -10.71 -6.30
CA SER A 41 1.37 -11.75 -7.28
C SER A 41 2.40 -12.87 -7.24
N GLN A 42 3.65 -12.52 -6.92
CA GLN A 42 4.77 -13.46 -6.80
C GLN A 42 5.57 -13.10 -5.56
N PRO A 43 5.02 -13.44 -4.36
CA PRO A 43 5.67 -13.02 -3.12
C PRO A 43 7.03 -13.66 -2.95
N SER A 44 8.00 -12.87 -2.52
CA SER A 44 9.37 -13.36 -2.30
C SER A 44 9.47 -14.28 -1.08
N GLY A 45 8.48 -14.21 -0.19
CA GLY A 45 8.48 -14.96 1.05
C GLY A 45 9.23 -14.29 2.19
N THR A 46 9.93 -13.20 1.91
CA THR A 46 10.75 -12.49 2.90
C THR A 46 10.52 -10.99 2.78
N VAL A 47 10.25 -10.34 3.91
CA VAL A 47 10.15 -8.88 3.97
C VAL A 47 11.57 -8.30 3.89
N ASN A 48 11.74 -7.27 3.06
CA ASN A 48 13.05 -6.65 2.87
C ASN A 48 13.54 -5.99 4.16
N PRO A 49 14.76 -6.31 4.64
CA PRO A 49 15.24 -5.75 5.90
C PRO A 49 15.41 -4.23 5.86
N VAL A 50 15.69 -3.62 4.70
CA VAL A 50 15.81 -2.16 4.61
C VAL A 50 14.44 -1.51 4.73
N ALA A 51 13.37 -2.18 4.28
CA ALA A 51 12.01 -1.68 4.50
C ALA A 51 11.72 -1.61 6.00
N LEU A 52 12.04 -2.66 6.74
CA LEU A 52 11.83 -2.69 8.19
C LEU A 52 12.70 -1.66 8.91
N GLU A 53 13.95 -1.50 8.48
CA GLU A 53 14.86 -0.50 9.00
C GLU A 53 14.31 0.91 8.81
N THR A 54 13.77 1.19 7.62
CA THR A 54 13.21 2.49 7.30
C THR A 54 11.99 2.81 8.18
N LEU A 55 11.09 1.85 8.35
CA LEU A 55 9.92 2.01 9.20
C LEU A 55 10.32 2.24 10.65
N ASP A 56 11.31 1.48 11.14
CA ASP A 56 11.80 1.61 12.50
C ASP A 56 12.39 2.99 12.75
N ARG A 57 13.16 3.51 11.78
CA ARG A 57 13.76 4.85 11.85
C ARG A 57 12.71 5.93 11.99
N HIS A 58 11.55 5.75 11.39
CA HIS A 58 10.45 6.71 11.46
C HIS A 58 9.45 6.41 12.57
N GLY A 59 9.70 5.38 13.38
CA GLY A 59 8.81 5.02 14.48
C GLY A 59 7.47 4.47 14.04
N VAL A 60 7.39 3.89 12.84
CA VAL A 60 6.15 3.32 12.30
C VAL A 60 6.13 1.82 12.59
N PRO A 61 5.21 1.34 13.43
CA PRO A 61 5.18 -0.08 13.78
C PRO A 61 4.65 -0.93 12.63
N LEU A 62 5.17 -2.15 12.51
CA LEU A 62 4.67 -3.15 11.58
C LEU A 62 4.77 -4.51 12.26
N PRO A 63 3.84 -4.80 13.20
CA PRO A 63 3.82 -6.12 13.83
C PRO A 63 3.41 -7.17 12.79
N GLU A 64 3.96 -8.35 12.88
CA GLU A 64 3.62 -9.47 12.00
C GLU A 64 3.87 -9.21 10.52
N ALA A 65 4.94 -8.48 10.19
CA ALA A 65 5.32 -8.26 8.80
C ALA A 65 5.57 -9.60 8.11
N ARG A 66 4.92 -9.82 6.94
CA ARG A 66 5.18 -11.01 6.15
C ARG A 66 4.88 -10.77 4.68
N SER A 67 5.66 -11.45 3.85
CA SER A 67 5.48 -11.45 2.40
C SER A 67 4.50 -12.57 2.04
N LYS A 68 3.43 -12.25 1.31
CA LYS A 68 2.34 -13.20 1.08
C LYS A 68 1.68 -13.00 -0.27
N SER A 69 1.00 -14.04 -0.72
CA SER A 69 0.29 -14.03 -2.00
C SER A 69 -1.03 -13.27 -1.89
N TRP A 70 -1.39 -12.56 -2.95
CA TRP A 70 -2.69 -11.91 -3.06
C TRP A 70 -3.85 -12.91 -3.04
N ASP A 71 -3.57 -14.20 -3.32
CA ASP A 71 -4.60 -15.24 -3.26
C ASP A 71 -5.22 -15.36 -1.86
N GLU A 72 -4.47 -15.02 -0.81
CA GLU A 72 -4.99 -15.03 0.55
C GLU A 72 -6.20 -14.10 0.71
N PHE A 73 -6.22 -13.01 -0.06
CA PHE A 73 -7.26 -12.00 0.05
C PHE A 73 -8.39 -12.18 -0.97
N ALA A 74 -8.21 -13.10 -1.92
CA ALA A 74 -9.25 -13.47 -2.87
C ALA A 74 -10.02 -14.72 -2.42
N ALA A 75 -9.53 -15.40 -1.39
CA ALA A 75 -10.13 -16.64 -0.91
C ALA A 75 -11.44 -16.40 -0.15
N PRO A 76 -12.34 -17.40 -0.10
CA PRO A 76 -13.54 -17.29 0.72
C PRO A 76 -13.16 -17.03 2.20
N GLY A 77 -13.87 -16.12 2.84
CA GLY A 77 -13.59 -15.74 4.22
C GLY A 77 -12.54 -14.67 4.40
N ALA A 78 -11.89 -14.22 3.32
CA ALA A 78 -10.94 -13.11 3.39
C ALA A 78 -11.67 -11.80 3.72
N PRO A 79 -10.98 -10.83 4.34
CA PRO A 79 -11.57 -9.52 4.61
C PRO A 79 -12.06 -8.87 3.31
N HIS A 80 -13.21 -8.21 3.38
CA HIS A 80 -13.75 -7.45 2.26
C HIS A 80 -12.95 -6.16 2.11
N MET A 81 -12.38 -5.92 0.92
CA MET A 81 -11.58 -4.72 0.67
C MET A 81 -12.43 -3.58 0.13
N ASP A 82 -12.25 -2.41 0.73
CA ASP A 82 -12.90 -1.19 0.24
C ASP A 82 -12.05 -0.52 -0.84
N PHE A 83 -10.73 -0.58 -0.69
CA PHE A 83 -9.78 0.04 -1.62
C PHE A 83 -8.62 -0.89 -1.92
N ILE A 84 -8.17 -0.85 -3.17
CA ILE A 84 -6.97 -1.60 -3.60
C ILE A 84 -6.04 -0.64 -4.32
N PHE A 85 -4.80 -0.55 -3.87
CA PHE A 85 -3.77 0.26 -4.48
C PHE A 85 -2.64 -0.62 -5.00
N THR A 86 -2.22 -0.40 -6.25
CA THR A 86 -1.02 -1.03 -6.77
C THR A 86 0.12 -0.02 -6.73
N VAL A 87 1.27 -0.44 -6.24
CA VAL A 87 2.42 0.47 -6.08
C VAL A 87 3.60 0.12 -6.99
N CYS A 88 3.48 -0.91 -7.79
CA CYS A 88 4.45 -1.22 -8.84
C CYS A 88 3.73 -1.46 -10.15
N ALA A 89 4.38 -1.07 -11.27
CA ALA A 89 3.78 -1.19 -12.59
C ALA A 89 3.45 -2.64 -12.96
N SER A 90 4.30 -3.59 -12.56
CA SER A 90 4.09 -5.00 -12.83
C SER A 90 2.79 -5.53 -12.25
N ALA A 91 2.50 -5.19 -10.99
CA ALA A 91 1.26 -5.63 -10.35
C ALA A 91 0.02 -5.06 -11.03
N ALA A 92 0.11 -3.81 -11.52
CA ALA A 92 -1.00 -3.18 -12.23
C ALA A 92 -1.31 -3.86 -13.56
N GLY A 93 -0.28 -4.41 -14.22
CA GLY A 93 -0.42 -5.06 -15.52
C GLY A 93 -0.67 -6.57 -15.47
N GLU A 94 -0.63 -7.15 -14.28
CA GLU A 94 -0.82 -8.59 -14.14
C GLU A 94 -2.31 -8.96 -14.07
N ALA A 95 -2.62 -10.22 -14.44
CA ALA A 95 -3.98 -10.73 -14.32
C ALA A 95 -4.35 -10.84 -12.84
N CYS A 96 -5.15 -9.92 -12.37
CA CYS A 96 -5.53 -9.80 -10.98
C CYS A 96 -6.74 -10.67 -10.65
N PRO A 97 -6.83 -11.27 -9.46
CA PRO A 97 -8.04 -11.96 -9.06
C PRO A 97 -9.25 -11.03 -9.06
N ILE A 98 -10.44 -11.61 -9.17
CA ILE A 98 -11.67 -10.84 -9.01
C ILE A 98 -11.89 -10.66 -7.52
N TRP A 99 -11.90 -9.40 -7.07
CA TRP A 99 -12.06 -9.10 -5.65
C TRP A 99 -13.53 -9.00 -5.29
N PRO A 100 -13.98 -9.67 -4.22
CA PRO A 100 -15.37 -9.56 -3.78
C PRO A 100 -15.75 -8.11 -3.47
N GLY A 101 -16.97 -7.72 -3.85
CA GLY A 101 -17.52 -6.43 -3.47
C GLY A 101 -17.09 -5.25 -4.35
N HIS A 102 -16.33 -5.50 -5.41
CA HIS A 102 -15.90 -4.46 -6.37
C HIS A 102 -15.22 -3.27 -5.69
N PRO A 103 -14.07 -3.47 -5.03
CA PRO A 103 -13.39 -2.36 -4.35
C PRO A 103 -12.93 -1.29 -5.33
N THR A 104 -12.81 -0.06 -4.83
CA THR A 104 -12.23 1.04 -5.60
C THR A 104 -10.73 0.79 -5.76
N THR A 105 -10.23 0.86 -6.99
CA THR A 105 -8.82 0.59 -7.28
C THR A 105 -8.11 1.84 -7.79
N ALA A 106 -6.82 1.96 -7.46
CA ALA A 106 -5.97 3.04 -7.95
C ALA A 106 -4.53 2.53 -8.09
N HIS A 107 -3.80 3.12 -9.02
CA HIS A 107 -2.40 2.80 -9.23
C HIS A 107 -1.53 3.96 -8.72
N TRP A 108 -0.71 3.68 -7.72
CA TRP A 108 0.20 4.65 -7.11
C TRP A 108 1.66 4.18 -7.27
N GLY A 109 2.09 4.00 -8.52
CA GLY A 109 3.43 3.48 -8.80
C GLY A 109 4.54 4.35 -8.25
N ILE A 110 5.54 3.71 -7.67
CA ILE A 110 6.79 4.36 -7.24
C ILE A 110 7.97 3.50 -7.68
N ALA A 111 9.15 4.12 -7.77
CA ALA A 111 10.36 3.41 -8.16
C ALA A 111 10.70 2.33 -7.14
N ASP A 112 11.22 1.20 -7.63
CA ASP A 112 11.61 0.07 -6.77
C ASP A 112 12.93 0.38 -6.07
N PRO A 113 12.95 0.49 -4.73
CA PRO A 113 14.18 0.75 -4.01
C PRO A 113 14.99 -0.49 -3.69
N ALA A 114 14.43 -1.69 -3.88
CA ALA A 114 14.99 -2.93 -3.34
C ALA A 114 16.32 -3.35 -3.96
N HIS A 115 16.59 -2.92 -5.19
CA HIS A 115 17.77 -3.37 -5.94
C HIS A 115 18.78 -2.25 -6.21
N VAL A 116 18.64 -1.12 -5.56
CA VAL A 116 19.58 0.00 -5.72
C VAL A 116 20.90 -0.35 -5.02
N GLU A 117 22.01 -0.12 -5.71
CA GLU A 117 23.35 -0.39 -5.19
C GLU A 117 24.15 0.90 -5.14
N PRO A 118 25.07 1.11 -4.18
CA PRO A 118 25.36 0.25 -3.03
C PRO A 118 24.32 0.40 -1.90
N LEU A 119 24.54 -0.26 -0.76
CA LEU A 119 23.58 -0.26 0.35
C LEU A 119 23.22 1.15 0.83
N ALA A 120 24.18 2.06 0.88
CA ALA A 120 23.91 3.45 1.29
C ALA A 120 22.91 4.11 0.34
N ALA A 121 23.05 3.90 -0.97
CA ALA A 121 22.12 4.44 -1.97
C ALA A 121 20.76 3.73 -1.87
N ARG A 122 20.76 2.45 -1.53
CA ARG A 122 19.51 1.70 -1.34
C ARG A 122 18.74 2.24 -0.14
N ARG A 123 19.41 2.56 0.96
CA ARG A 123 18.76 3.17 2.12
C ARG A 123 18.12 4.51 1.76
N GLU A 124 18.79 5.32 0.95
CA GLU A 124 18.21 6.59 0.48
C GLU A 124 17.03 6.37 -0.45
N ALA A 125 17.08 5.34 -1.30
CA ALA A 125 15.97 5.00 -2.18
C ALA A 125 14.73 4.57 -1.37
N PHE A 126 14.94 3.79 -0.31
CA PHE A 126 13.85 3.42 0.60
C PHE A 126 13.29 4.65 1.33
N GLU A 127 14.13 5.56 1.73
CA GLU A 127 13.71 6.79 2.37
C GLU A 127 12.85 7.63 1.42
N THR A 128 13.24 7.73 0.16
CA THR A 128 12.47 8.44 -0.88
C THR A 128 11.12 7.77 -1.08
N ALA A 129 11.10 6.43 -1.21
CA ALA A 129 9.87 5.68 -1.36
C ALA A 129 8.94 5.89 -0.16
N TYR A 130 9.48 5.85 1.04
CA TYR A 130 8.74 6.10 2.28
C TYR A 130 8.07 7.48 2.24
N ARG A 131 8.82 8.51 1.87
CA ARG A 131 8.30 9.89 1.83
C ARG A 131 7.21 10.06 0.79
N GLN A 132 7.37 9.46 -0.38
CA GLN A 132 6.36 9.51 -1.44
C GLN A 132 5.07 8.85 -0.99
N LEU A 133 5.18 7.67 -0.40
CA LEU A 133 4.01 6.94 0.11
C LEU A 133 3.35 7.69 1.27
N ALA A 134 4.15 8.22 2.20
CA ALA A 134 3.62 8.95 3.35
C ALA A 134 2.82 10.18 2.90
N ARG A 135 3.30 10.89 1.89
CA ARG A 135 2.59 12.05 1.34
C ARG A 135 1.25 11.63 0.72
N ARG A 136 1.28 10.61 -0.13
CA ARG A 136 0.06 10.15 -0.81
C ARG A 136 -0.95 9.58 0.17
N ILE A 137 -0.50 8.73 1.07
CA ILE A 137 -1.37 8.09 2.05
C ILE A 137 -1.94 9.14 3.01
N GLY A 138 -1.11 10.08 3.46
CA GLY A 138 -1.56 11.16 4.33
C GLY A 138 -2.67 11.99 3.68
N ALA A 139 -2.53 12.30 2.40
CA ALA A 139 -3.56 13.03 1.67
C ALA A 139 -4.83 12.19 1.51
N PHE A 140 -4.70 10.90 1.24
CA PHE A 140 -5.85 10.03 1.05
C PHE A 140 -6.65 9.82 2.34
N VAL A 141 -5.96 9.53 3.45
CA VAL A 141 -6.66 9.28 4.72
C VAL A 141 -7.33 10.54 5.28
N ALA A 142 -6.93 11.72 4.79
CA ALA A 142 -7.56 12.98 5.17
C ALA A 142 -8.86 13.26 4.41
N LEU A 143 -9.16 12.47 3.37
CA LEU A 143 -10.38 12.68 2.57
C LEU A 143 -11.62 12.31 3.36
N PRO A 144 -12.75 13.03 3.13
CA PRO A 144 -14.03 12.66 3.76
C PRO A 144 -14.69 11.51 3.01
N LEU A 145 -14.08 10.32 3.10
CA LEU A 145 -14.47 9.16 2.30
C LEU A 145 -15.94 8.76 2.48
N GLU A 146 -16.50 9.00 3.65
CA GLU A 146 -17.89 8.66 3.95
C GLU A 146 -18.90 9.49 3.16
N THR A 147 -18.45 10.63 2.65
CA THR A 147 -19.33 11.55 1.90
C THR A 147 -19.07 11.54 0.40
N LEU A 148 -18.07 10.79 -0.05
CA LEU A 148 -17.69 10.75 -1.47
C LEU A 148 -18.21 9.49 -2.14
N SER A 149 -18.57 9.60 -3.42
CA SER A 149 -18.90 8.42 -4.23
C SER A 149 -17.62 7.66 -4.59
N ALA A 150 -17.79 6.41 -5.04
CA ALA A 150 -16.65 5.61 -5.49
C ALA A 150 -15.88 6.31 -6.62
N GLN A 151 -16.61 6.96 -7.55
CA GLN A 151 -15.98 7.70 -8.65
C GLN A 151 -15.19 8.90 -8.16
N GLU A 152 -15.72 9.61 -7.18
CA GLU A 152 -15.04 10.77 -6.59
C GLU A 152 -13.78 10.34 -5.84
N ILE A 153 -13.82 9.22 -5.14
CA ILE A 153 -12.68 8.68 -4.43
C ILE A 153 -11.59 8.25 -5.42
N ALA A 154 -11.97 7.54 -6.50
CA ALA A 154 -11.03 7.11 -7.53
C ALA A 154 -10.35 8.31 -8.20
N ALA A 155 -11.12 9.37 -8.50
CA ALA A 155 -10.58 10.58 -9.10
C ALA A 155 -9.64 11.30 -8.15
N ALA A 156 -9.98 11.36 -6.86
CA ALA A 156 -9.11 11.97 -5.84
C ALA A 156 -7.81 11.19 -5.68
N ALA A 157 -7.88 9.87 -5.66
CA ALA A 157 -6.69 9.02 -5.54
C ALA A 157 -5.75 9.22 -6.74
N ARG A 158 -6.30 9.32 -7.95
CA ARG A 158 -5.50 9.58 -9.15
C ARG A 158 -4.83 10.95 -9.07
N ARG A 159 -5.55 11.96 -8.63
CA ARG A 159 -5.02 13.33 -8.49
C ARG A 159 -3.89 13.37 -7.47
N ILE A 160 -4.04 12.66 -6.35
CA ILE A 160 -3.01 12.56 -5.32
C ILE A 160 -1.72 11.98 -5.91
N HIS A 161 -1.83 10.95 -6.74
CA HIS A 161 -0.67 10.34 -7.40
C HIS A 161 0.02 11.33 -8.34
N GLU A 162 -0.76 12.02 -9.16
CA GLU A 162 -0.22 12.98 -10.14
C GLU A 162 0.49 14.14 -9.44
N GLU A 163 -0.09 14.68 -8.38
CA GLU A 163 0.49 15.79 -7.63
C GLU A 163 1.74 15.37 -6.86
N GLY A 164 1.78 14.11 -6.41
CA GLY A 164 2.88 13.59 -5.61
C GLY A 164 4.15 13.31 -6.39
N GLU A 165 4.14 13.46 -7.71
CA GLU A 165 5.32 13.26 -8.54
C GLU A 165 6.12 14.54 -8.78
N ALA A 166 5.62 15.64 -8.33
CA ALA A 166 6.28 16.92 -8.52
C ALA A 166 7.50 17.08 -7.60
#